data_2804dd5ba7d57abc520b0f0f5a5f8464
#
_entry.id   2804dd5ba7d57abc520b0f0f5a5f8464
#
_cell.length_a   1.000
_cell.length_b   1.000
_cell.length_c   1.000
_cell.angle_alpha   90.00
_cell.angle_beta   90.00
_cell.angle_gamma   90.00
#
_symmetry.space_group_name_H-M   'P 1'
#
loop_
_entity.id
_entity.type
_entity.pdbx_description
1 polymer ?
#
loop_
_entity_poly.entity_id
_entity_poly.type
_entity_poly.pdbx_seq_one_letter_code
_entity_poly.pdbx_strand_id
1 'polypeptide(L)'
;MSSLTEVYAEHPLFRELRNGLLWHRTSPTDYRQIQVDGVIMPNNGRVKRWSAPPYACQQLGAISLFDFTTYPEEEVLEEAIRWQQFLGDFDPVTVLLGIEPSRVTGKLIPYPLNKERTTGYVIRYVELCHCGPIPTTAVISYLLVCPIDYSRFIKLDTLDEATLSRIEKEFDAVVRLERQRMDALH
;
A
#
# COMPACT_ATOMS: atom_id res chain seq x y z
N MET A 1 19.96 -0.65 -23.26
CA MET A 1 18.56 -0.65 -22.78
C MET A 1 18.60 -1.18 -21.36
N SER A 2 18.35 -0.31 -20.37
CA SER A 2 18.24 -0.76 -18.97
C SER A 2 17.10 -1.76 -18.86
N SER A 3 17.31 -2.85 -18.13
CA SER A 3 16.23 -3.81 -17.88
C SER A 3 15.12 -3.14 -17.08
N LEU A 4 13.87 -3.60 -17.21
CA LEU A 4 12.76 -3.09 -16.38
C LEU A 4 13.08 -3.18 -14.88
N THR A 5 13.90 -4.16 -14.47
CA THR A 5 14.40 -4.33 -13.09
C THR A 5 15.21 -3.15 -12.62
N GLU A 6 16.17 -2.69 -13.42
CA GLU A 6 17.03 -1.57 -13.07
C GLU A 6 16.20 -0.29 -12.89
N VAL A 7 15.20 -0.07 -13.78
CA VAL A 7 14.31 1.08 -13.69
C VAL A 7 13.49 1.06 -12.40
N TYR A 8 13.00 -0.08 -11.95
CA TYR A 8 12.20 -0.19 -10.71
C TYR A 8 13.06 -0.17 -9.46
N ALA A 9 14.20 -0.86 -9.45
CA ALA A 9 15.12 -0.88 -8.30
C ALA A 9 15.68 0.52 -7.99
N GLU A 10 15.85 1.35 -9.01
CA GLU A 10 16.34 2.73 -8.87
C GLU A 10 15.21 3.75 -8.60
N HIS A 11 13.95 3.35 -8.71
CA HIS A 11 12.84 4.28 -8.50
C HIS A 11 12.84 4.79 -7.04
N PRO A 12 12.79 6.13 -6.82
CA PRO A 12 12.90 6.69 -5.47
C PRO A 12 11.87 6.16 -4.49
N LEU A 13 10.61 5.97 -4.92
CA LEU A 13 9.55 5.39 -4.10
C LEU A 13 9.89 3.97 -3.65
N PHE A 14 10.46 3.14 -4.54
CA PHE A 14 10.81 1.77 -4.20
C PHE A 14 11.92 1.70 -3.14
N ARG A 15 12.88 2.64 -3.17
CA ARG A 15 13.90 2.77 -2.11
C ARG A 15 13.26 3.09 -0.75
N GLU A 16 12.23 3.94 -0.74
CA GLU A 16 11.49 4.25 0.48
C GLU A 16 10.72 3.04 1.01
N LEU A 17 10.15 2.22 0.14
CA LEU A 17 9.44 1.02 0.56
C LEU A 17 10.37 -0.05 1.17
N ARG A 18 11.66 -0.07 0.82
CA ARG A 18 12.68 -1.02 1.31
C ARG A 18 13.38 -0.59 2.59
N ASN A 19 12.84 0.36 3.34
CA ASN A 19 13.49 0.94 4.52
C ASN A 19 13.39 0.11 5.83
N GLY A 20 12.88 -1.12 5.76
CA GLY A 20 12.72 -2.00 6.93
C GLY A 20 11.38 -1.88 7.63
N LEU A 21 10.47 -1.06 7.13
CA LEU A 21 9.11 -0.94 7.66
C LEU A 21 8.15 -1.92 6.97
N LEU A 22 7.13 -2.33 7.70
CA LEU A 22 5.95 -2.97 7.13
C LEU A 22 4.98 -1.91 6.64
N TRP A 23 4.50 -2.04 5.41
CA TRP A 23 3.62 -1.04 4.83
C TRP A 23 2.17 -1.49 4.81
N HIS A 24 1.27 -0.64 5.29
CA HIS A 24 -0.18 -0.82 5.14
C HIS A 24 -0.72 0.21 4.17
N ARG A 25 -1.45 -0.24 3.16
CA ARG A 25 -2.07 0.60 2.15
C ARG A 25 -3.50 0.94 2.53
N THR A 26 -3.86 2.21 2.45
CA THR A 26 -5.21 2.67 2.77
C THR A 26 -5.64 3.85 1.91
N SER A 27 -6.95 4.10 1.86
CA SER A 27 -7.51 5.32 1.27
C SER A 27 -7.44 6.50 2.26
N PRO A 28 -7.53 7.75 1.80
CA PRO A 28 -7.68 8.90 2.70
C PRO A 28 -8.87 8.78 3.65
N THR A 29 -9.99 8.27 3.15
CA THR A 29 -11.20 8.07 3.97
C THR A 29 -10.98 7.04 5.07
N ASP A 30 -10.40 5.89 4.72
CA ASP A 30 -10.11 4.85 5.71
C ASP A 30 -9.01 5.29 6.69
N TYR A 31 -8.04 6.08 6.22
CA TYR A 31 -7.03 6.69 7.10
C TYR A 31 -7.66 7.58 8.18
N ARG A 32 -8.61 8.44 7.80
CA ARG A 32 -9.34 9.27 8.78
C ARG A 32 -10.05 8.41 9.82
N GLN A 33 -10.66 7.31 9.40
CA GLN A 33 -11.28 6.38 10.33
C GLN A 33 -10.25 5.72 11.26
N ILE A 34 -9.09 5.28 10.71
CA ILE A 34 -7.98 4.74 11.52
C ILE A 34 -7.50 5.74 12.57
N GLN A 35 -7.42 7.04 12.22
CA GLN A 35 -7.04 8.09 13.18
C GLN A 35 -8.08 8.27 14.30
N VAL A 36 -9.37 8.20 13.97
CA VAL A 36 -10.47 8.27 14.97
C VAL A 36 -10.44 7.05 15.89
N ASP A 37 -10.27 5.87 15.33
CA ASP A 37 -10.27 4.60 16.06
C ASP A 37 -8.98 4.38 16.88
N GLY A 38 -7.88 5.07 16.52
CA GLY A 38 -6.56 4.88 17.10
C GLY A 38 -5.91 3.54 16.76
N VAL A 39 -6.47 2.80 15.79
CA VAL A 39 -6.07 1.43 15.48
C VAL A 39 -6.40 1.05 14.04
N ILE A 40 -5.51 0.28 13.40
CA ILE A 40 -5.78 -0.38 12.13
C ILE A 40 -6.47 -1.70 12.45
N MET A 41 -7.69 -1.88 11.96
CA MET A 41 -8.48 -3.08 12.17
C MET A 41 -8.46 -4.01 10.96
N PRO A 42 -8.54 -5.34 11.15
CA PRO A 42 -8.75 -6.28 10.05
C PRO A 42 -10.03 -5.94 9.28
N ASN A 43 -9.96 -6.02 7.95
CA ASN A 43 -11.14 -5.82 7.11
C ASN A 43 -12.04 -7.07 7.15
N ASN A 44 -12.90 -7.16 8.15
CA ASN A 44 -13.89 -8.23 8.32
C ASN A 44 -15.12 -8.05 7.41
N GLY A 45 -14.95 -7.59 6.18
CA GLY A 45 -16.05 -7.33 5.24
C GLY A 45 -16.73 -5.97 5.43
N ARG A 46 -16.24 -5.11 6.31
CA ARG A 46 -16.77 -3.74 6.52
C ARG A 46 -16.51 -2.84 5.31
N VAL A 47 -15.36 -2.99 4.66
CA VAL A 47 -15.04 -2.29 3.43
C VAL A 47 -15.36 -3.21 2.26
N LYS A 48 -16.47 -2.96 1.59
CA LYS A 48 -16.82 -3.66 0.34
C LYS A 48 -15.89 -3.13 -0.76
N ARG A 49 -14.92 -3.92 -1.16
CA ARG A 49 -14.14 -3.65 -2.37
C ARG A 49 -14.78 -4.38 -3.55
N TRP A 50 -14.82 -3.71 -4.68
CA TRP A 50 -15.48 -4.19 -5.90
C TRP A 50 -14.69 -5.29 -6.64
N SER A 51 -13.58 -5.78 -6.11
CA SER A 51 -12.78 -6.82 -6.72
C SER A 51 -13.16 -8.23 -6.21
N ALA A 52 -13.62 -9.06 -7.09
CA ALA A 52 -13.66 -10.50 -6.89
C ALA A 52 -12.43 -11.12 -7.58
N PRO A 53 -11.70 -12.05 -6.96
CA PRO A 53 -11.93 -12.67 -5.65
C PRO A 53 -11.41 -11.81 -4.48
N PRO A 54 -11.90 -12.03 -3.25
CA PRO A 54 -11.42 -11.32 -2.06
C PRO A 54 -9.94 -11.61 -1.83
N TYR A 55 -9.20 -10.59 -1.32
CA TYR A 55 -7.79 -10.74 -0.97
C TYR A 55 -7.58 -11.81 0.12
N ALA A 56 -6.40 -12.46 0.10
CA ALA A 56 -6.07 -13.53 1.05
C ALA A 56 -6.21 -13.07 2.50
N CYS A 57 -5.68 -11.89 2.86
CA CYS A 57 -5.77 -11.36 4.21
C CYS A 57 -7.21 -11.10 4.65
N GLN A 58 -8.10 -10.69 3.75
CA GLN A 58 -9.52 -10.53 4.05
C GLN A 58 -10.19 -11.85 4.38
N GLN A 59 -9.89 -12.93 3.65
CA GLN A 59 -10.40 -14.28 3.94
C GLN A 59 -9.92 -14.81 5.28
N LEU A 60 -8.72 -14.41 5.70
CA LEU A 60 -8.13 -14.79 6.99
C LEU A 60 -8.59 -13.88 8.16
N GLY A 61 -9.43 -12.88 7.90
CA GLY A 61 -9.79 -11.88 8.92
C GLY A 61 -8.56 -11.12 9.44
N ALA A 62 -7.62 -10.82 8.56
CA ALA A 62 -6.32 -10.24 8.88
C ALA A 62 -6.12 -8.90 8.17
N ILE A 63 -5.12 -8.15 8.63
CA ILE A 63 -4.63 -6.92 8.00
C ILE A 63 -3.60 -7.29 6.95
N SER A 64 -3.72 -6.74 5.73
CA SER A 64 -2.71 -6.85 4.69
C SER A 64 -1.56 -5.89 4.98
N LEU A 65 -0.36 -6.42 5.10
CA LEU A 65 0.89 -5.70 5.24
C LEU A 65 1.85 -6.11 4.12
N PHE A 66 2.81 -5.24 3.81
CA PHE A 66 3.76 -5.45 2.74
C PHE A 66 5.18 -5.23 3.26
N ASP A 67 6.04 -6.24 3.08
CA ASP A 67 7.46 -6.20 3.40
C ASP A 67 8.28 -6.28 2.10
N PHE A 68 8.90 -5.17 1.76
CA PHE A 68 9.74 -5.08 0.56
C PHE A 68 11.22 -5.35 0.86
N THR A 69 11.60 -5.63 2.11
CA THR A 69 13.00 -5.85 2.50
C THR A 69 13.50 -7.24 2.18
N THR A 70 12.61 -8.24 2.24
CA THR A 70 12.95 -9.65 2.07
C THR A 70 12.82 -10.15 0.63
N TYR A 71 12.56 -9.24 -0.29
CA TYR A 71 12.26 -9.55 -1.68
C TYR A 71 13.53 -9.94 -2.46
N PRO A 72 13.59 -11.14 -3.06
CA PRO A 72 14.70 -11.52 -3.94
C PRO A 72 14.70 -10.65 -5.20
N GLU A 73 15.83 -10.01 -5.50
CA GLU A 73 15.95 -9.07 -6.64
C GLU A 73 15.54 -9.70 -8.00
N GLU A 74 15.80 -10.98 -8.20
CA GLU A 74 15.48 -11.70 -9.44
C GLU A 74 13.98 -11.92 -9.64
N GLU A 75 13.19 -11.99 -8.55
CA GLU A 75 11.75 -12.20 -8.58
C GLU A 75 10.95 -10.89 -8.68
N VAL A 76 11.59 -9.73 -8.44
CA VAL A 76 10.99 -8.38 -8.58
C VAL A 76 10.47 -8.16 -10.00
N LEU A 77 11.12 -8.73 -11.00
CA LEU A 77 10.79 -8.52 -12.41
C LEU A 77 9.44 -9.07 -12.81
N GLU A 78 9.14 -10.30 -12.42
CA GLU A 78 7.88 -10.93 -12.78
C GLU A 78 6.69 -10.31 -12.02
N GLU A 79 6.97 -9.72 -10.85
CA GLU A 79 5.97 -9.11 -9.99
C GLU A 79 5.96 -7.56 -10.07
N ALA A 80 6.88 -6.94 -10.85
CA ALA A 80 6.98 -5.49 -11.00
C ALA A 80 5.66 -4.83 -11.48
N ILE A 81 4.87 -5.54 -12.29
CA ILE A 81 3.53 -5.10 -12.70
C ILE A 81 2.56 -5.14 -11.51
N ARG A 82 2.76 -6.05 -10.55
CA ARG A 82 1.84 -6.24 -9.42
C ARG A 82 2.09 -5.28 -8.27
N TRP A 83 3.32 -4.80 -8.06
CA TRP A 83 3.53 -3.75 -7.08
C TRP A 83 2.91 -2.41 -7.52
N GLN A 84 2.75 -2.17 -8.83
CA GLN A 84 1.93 -1.06 -9.33
C GLN A 84 0.46 -1.22 -8.90
N GLN A 85 -0.06 -2.44 -8.88
CA GLN A 85 -1.39 -2.72 -8.34
C GLN A 85 -1.47 -2.44 -6.83
N PHE A 86 -0.37 -2.61 -6.11
CA PHE A 86 -0.28 -2.18 -4.71
C PHE A 86 -0.52 -0.68 -4.53
N LEU A 87 -0.11 0.16 -5.49
CA LEU A 87 -0.23 1.61 -5.39
C LEU A 87 -1.51 2.17 -6.05
N GLY A 88 -2.14 1.44 -6.96
CA GLY A 88 -3.03 2.00 -7.97
C GLY A 88 -4.52 2.11 -7.64
N ASP A 89 -4.99 1.67 -6.47
CA ASP A 89 -6.44 1.50 -6.24
C ASP A 89 -7.12 2.67 -5.53
N PHE A 90 -6.43 3.71 -5.10
CA PHE A 90 -7.00 4.80 -4.30
C PHE A 90 -6.82 6.18 -4.93
N ASP A 91 -7.89 6.71 -5.44
CA ASP A 91 -7.99 8.03 -6.05
C ASP A 91 -8.41 9.08 -5.00
N PRO A 92 -7.82 10.27 -4.97
CA PRO A 92 -6.70 10.77 -5.77
C PRO A 92 -5.32 10.47 -5.17
N VAL A 93 -5.24 9.85 -4.01
CA VAL A 93 -4.00 9.54 -3.31
C VAL A 93 -4.06 8.19 -2.61
N THR A 94 -2.98 7.42 -2.72
CA THR A 94 -2.76 6.23 -1.89
C THR A 94 -1.98 6.64 -0.65
N VAL A 95 -2.50 6.33 0.53
CA VAL A 95 -1.83 6.55 1.81
C VAL A 95 -1.16 5.25 2.23
N LEU A 96 0.15 5.27 2.39
CA LEU A 96 0.93 4.16 2.91
C LEU A 96 1.38 4.47 4.34
N LEU A 97 1.04 3.59 5.26
CA LEU A 97 1.42 3.66 6.67
C LEU A 97 2.63 2.79 6.90
N GLY A 98 3.76 3.38 7.22
CA GLY A 98 5.01 2.71 7.56
C GLY A 98 5.02 2.30 9.03
N ILE A 99 4.90 1.00 9.26
CA ILE A 99 4.73 0.39 10.58
C ILE A 99 6.07 -0.17 11.05
N GLU A 100 6.49 0.20 12.25
CA GLU A 100 7.67 -0.34 12.90
C GLU A 100 7.44 -1.82 13.30
N PRO A 101 8.16 -2.79 12.71
CA PRO A 101 7.91 -4.22 12.96
C PRO A 101 8.00 -4.61 14.44
N SER A 102 8.90 -3.99 15.20
CA SER A 102 9.09 -4.27 16.64
C SER A 102 7.90 -3.85 17.51
N ARG A 103 7.01 -3.00 16.99
CA ARG A 103 5.80 -2.54 17.69
C ARG A 103 4.54 -3.32 17.30
N VAL A 104 4.68 -4.29 16.40
CA VAL A 104 3.57 -5.13 15.97
C VAL A 104 3.55 -6.39 16.82
N THR A 105 2.48 -6.54 17.61
CA THR A 105 2.25 -7.75 18.42
C THR A 105 1.18 -8.60 17.75
N GLY A 106 1.44 -9.88 17.54
CA GLY A 106 0.49 -10.79 16.91
C GLY A 106 1.16 -11.72 15.89
N LYS A 107 0.31 -12.51 15.24
CA LYS A 107 0.79 -13.52 14.28
C LYS A 107 0.89 -12.91 12.89
N LEU A 108 2.08 -12.96 12.33
CA LEU A 108 2.33 -12.69 10.91
C LEU A 108 2.26 -14.00 10.12
N ILE A 109 1.56 -13.97 9.00
CA ILE A 109 1.44 -15.10 8.06
C ILE A 109 2.05 -14.62 6.73
N PRO A 110 3.33 -14.92 6.47
CA PRO A 110 4.01 -14.48 5.25
C PRO A 110 3.60 -15.32 4.04
N TYR A 111 3.96 -14.86 2.85
CA TYR A 111 3.96 -15.68 1.65
C TYR A 111 5.05 -16.79 1.78
N PRO A 112 4.82 -18.06 1.36
CA PRO A 112 3.62 -18.55 0.66
C PRO A 112 2.48 -19.03 1.60
N LEU A 113 2.65 -19.03 2.91
CA LEU A 113 1.67 -19.58 3.87
C LEU A 113 0.30 -18.90 3.80
N ASN A 114 0.26 -17.60 3.55
CA ASN A 114 -1.00 -16.88 3.34
C ASN A 114 -1.74 -17.39 2.09
N LYS A 115 -1.00 -17.70 1.01
CA LYS A 115 -1.57 -18.23 -0.23
C LYS A 115 -2.06 -19.66 -0.09
N GLU A 116 -1.34 -20.52 0.64
CA GLU A 116 -1.73 -21.91 0.90
C GLU A 116 -3.03 -22.00 1.71
N ARG A 117 -3.32 -21.01 2.54
CA ARG A 117 -4.49 -20.99 3.44
C ARG A 117 -5.73 -20.35 2.83
N THR A 118 -5.62 -19.76 1.65
CA THR A 118 -6.72 -19.04 1.02
C THR A 118 -6.75 -19.26 -0.49
N THR A 119 -7.92 -19.03 -1.09
CA THR A 119 -8.07 -18.93 -2.56
C THR A 119 -7.99 -17.49 -3.05
N GLY A 120 -7.80 -16.53 -2.11
CA GLY A 120 -7.76 -15.11 -2.39
C GLY A 120 -6.54 -14.67 -3.18
N TYR A 121 -6.62 -13.48 -3.74
CA TYR A 121 -5.48 -12.83 -4.38
C TYR A 121 -4.43 -12.42 -3.36
N VAL A 122 -3.16 -12.60 -3.71
CA VAL A 122 -2.01 -12.22 -2.89
C VAL A 122 -0.94 -11.61 -3.79
N ILE A 123 -0.30 -10.54 -3.34
CA ILE A 123 0.91 -10.04 -3.98
C ILE A 123 2.08 -10.89 -3.46
N ARG A 124 2.58 -11.73 -4.35
CA ARG A 124 3.58 -12.74 -3.98
C ARG A 124 4.80 -12.10 -3.35
N TYR A 125 5.44 -12.86 -2.46
CA TYR A 125 6.69 -12.57 -1.76
C TYR A 125 6.63 -11.40 -0.78
N VAL A 126 5.94 -10.32 -1.08
CA VAL A 126 5.91 -9.11 -0.27
C VAL A 126 4.69 -8.99 0.64
N GLU A 127 3.54 -9.59 0.27
CA GLU A 127 2.34 -9.49 1.08
C GLU A 127 2.33 -10.51 2.20
N LEU A 128 2.10 -10.02 3.41
CA LEU A 128 1.89 -10.84 4.61
C LEU A 128 0.60 -10.42 5.31
N CYS A 129 -0.01 -11.35 6.04
CA CYS A 129 -1.25 -11.11 6.77
C CYS A 129 -0.96 -11.03 8.27
N HIS A 130 -1.39 -9.94 8.92
CA HIS A 130 -1.30 -9.75 10.35
C HIS A 130 -2.62 -10.07 11.04
N CYS A 131 -2.62 -11.00 11.97
CA CYS A 131 -3.79 -11.37 12.77
C CYS A 131 -3.89 -10.47 14.01
N GLY A 132 -4.93 -9.66 14.06
CA GLY A 132 -5.23 -8.77 15.17
C GLY A 132 -5.08 -7.27 14.80
N PRO A 133 -5.47 -6.38 15.70
CA PRO A 133 -5.38 -4.93 15.49
C PRO A 133 -3.94 -4.44 15.61
N ILE A 134 -3.62 -3.35 14.89
CA ILE A 134 -2.33 -2.66 14.98
C ILE A 134 -2.57 -1.25 15.50
N PRO A 135 -2.01 -0.85 16.63
CA PRO A 135 -2.19 0.49 17.17
C PRO A 135 -1.53 1.55 16.27
N THR A 136 -2.15 2.73 16.14
CA THR A 136 -1.58 3.83 15.33
C THR A 136 -0.23 4.31 15.86
N THR A 137 0.09 4.06 17.13
CA THR A 137 1.41 4.34 17.70
C THR A 137 2.54 3.48 17.11
N ALA A 138 2.21 2.40 16.39
CA ALA A 138 3.19 1.62 15.64
C ALA A 138 3.55 2.24 14.29
N VAL A 139 2.75 3.19 13.80
CA VAL A 139 3.01 3.92 12.54
C VAL A 139 4.02 5.03 12.83
N ILE A 140 5.13 5.02 12.12
CA ILE A 140 6.24 5.97 12.31
C ILE A 140 6.61 6.74 11.04
N SER A 141 6.01 6.39 9.91
CA SER A 141 6.26 7.06 8.63
C SER A 141 5.03 6.98 7.73
N TYR A 142 4.88 7.95 6.85
CA TYR A 142 3.79 8.04 5.91
C TYR A 142 4.34 8.31 4.51
N LEU A 143 3.81 7.60 3.49
CA LEU A 143 4.04 7.93 2.10
C LEU A 143 2.68 8.19 1.44
N LEU A 144 2.53 9.36 0.84
CA LEU A 144 1.37 9.72 0.04
C LEU A 144 1.78 9.65 -1.42
N VAL A 145 1.14 8.78 -2.19
CA VAL A 145 1.54 8.45 -3.55
C VAL A 145 0.43 8.80 -4.52
N CYS A 146 0.77 9.51 -5.60
CA CYS A 146 -0.15 9.74 -6.71
C CYS A 146 -0.36 8.43 -7.50
N PRO A 147 -1.60 7.90 -7.60
CA PRO A 147 -1.85 6.56 -8.14
C PRO A 147 -1.59 6.42 -9.65
N ILE A 148 -1.53 7.55 -10.38
CA ILE A 148 -1.29 7.58 -11.82
C ILE A 148 0.13 8.04 -12.19
N ASP A 149 0.88 8.57 -11.22
CA ASP A 149 2.26 9.03 -11.39
C ASP A 149 3.06 8.75 -10.12
N TYR A 150 3.64 7.58 -10.02
CA TYR A 150 4.39 7.10 -8.84
C TYR A 150 5.69 7.87 -8.58
N SER A 151 6.15 8.69 -9.53
CA SER A 151 7.26 9.61 -9.30
C SER A 151 6.87 10.76 -8.36
N ARG A 152 5.57 11.01 -8.23
CA ARG A 152 5.00 11.98 -7.30
C ARG A 152 4.58 11.30 -6.01
N PHE A 153 5.44 11.38 -5.04
CA PHE A 153 5.13 10.94 -3.67
C PHE A 153 5.71 11.93 -2.66
N ILE A 154 5.10 11.94 -1.48
CA ILE A 154 5.50 12.79 -0.36
C ILE A 154 5.72 11.89 0.84
N LYS A 155 6.92 11.96 1.43
CA LYS A 155 7.27 11.27 2.69
C LYS A 155 7.11 12.24 3.85
N LEU A 156 6.47 11.75 4.91
CA LEU A 156 6.20 12.50 6.14
C LEU A 156 6.44 11.62 7.36
N ASP A 157 6.90 12.23 8.46
CA ASP A 157 7.02 11.56 9.76
C ASP A 157 5.71 11.67 10.56
N THR A 158 4.88 12.66 10.24
CA THR A 158 3.55 12.86 10.80
C THR A 158 2.57 13.29 9.72
N LEU A 159 1.32 12.87 9.83
CA LEU A 159 0.29 13.22 8.87
C LEU A 159 -0.96 13.71 9.61
N ASP A 160 -1.24 15.01 9.51
CA ASP A 160 -2.47 15.63 10.00
C ASP A 160 -3.50 15.83 8.88
N GLU A 161 -4.73 16.17 9.26
CA GLU A 161 -5.86 16.35 8.33
C GLU A 161 -5.63 17.52 7.35
N ALA A 162 -5.01 18.61 7.79
CA ALA A 162 -4.77 19.77 6.94
C ALA A 162 -3.76 19.43 5.84
N THR A 163 -2.69 18.71 6.20
CA THR A 163 -1.68 18.22 5.26
C THR A 163 -2.27 17.22 4.29
N LEU A 164 -3.05 16.23 4.77
CA LEU A 164 -3.71 15.26 3.91
C LEU A 164 -4.64 15.94 2.91
N SER A 165 -5.53 16.82 3.38
CA SER A 165 -6.49 17.53 2.52
C SER A 165 -5.81 18.42 1.46
N ARG A 166 -4.66 19.01 1.78
CA ARG A 166 -3.86 19.77 0.80
C ARG A 166 -3.29 18.87 -0.29
N ILE A 167 -2.72 17.72 0.10
CA ILE A 167 -2.11 16.77 -0.84
C ILE A 167 -3.18 16.11 -1.71
N GLU A 168 -4.34 15.77 -1.15
CA GLU A 168 -5.48 15.25 -1.93
C GLU A 168 -5.87 16.22 -3.06
N LYS A 169 -6.00 17.52 -2.78
CA LYS A 169 -6.31 18.54 -3.79
C LYS A 169 -5.24 18.66 -4.86
N GLU A 170 -3.97 18.60 -4.45
CA GLU A 170 -2.83 18.67 -5.37
C GLU A 170 -2.81 17.46 -6.32
N PHE A 171 -2.96 16.26 -5.79
CA PHE A 171 -2.94 15.04 -6.61
C PHE A 171 -4.22 14.88 -7.45
N ASP A 172 -5.38 15.30 -6.94
CA ASP A 172 -6.63 15.34 -7.71
C ASP A 172 -6.50 16.20 -8.98
N ALA A 173 -5.81 17.34 -8.88
CA ALA A 173 -5.53 18.17 -10.05
C ALA A 173 -4.66 17.44 -11.10
N VAL A 174 -3.67 16.67 -10.66
CA VAL A 174 -2.82 15.85 -11.53
C VAL A 174 -3.64 14.74 -12.20
N VAL A 175 -4.44 14.02 -11.42
CA VAL A 175 -5.30 12.93 -11.91
C VAL A 175 -6.28 13.43 -12.96
N ARG A 176 -6.92 14.57 -12.73
CA ARG A 176 -7.86 15.17 -13.70
C ARG A 176 -7.17 15.57 -15.00
N LEU A 177 -5.99 16.16 -14.94
CA LEU A 177 -5.22 16.54 -16.13
C LEU A 177 -4.85 15.33 -16.99
N GLU A 178 -4.38 14.25 -16.37
CA GLU A 178 -4.02 13.04 -17.11
C GLU A 178 -5.24 12.35 -17.71
N ARG A 179 -6.38 12.30 -17.01
CA ARG A 179 -7.64 11.79 -17.57
C ARG A 179 -8.08 12.59 -18.79
N GLN A 180 -8.06 13.92 -18.73
CA GLN A 180 -8.39 14.77 -19.87
C GLN A 180 -7.47 14.53 -21.07
N ARG A 181 -6.18 14.29 -20.83
CA ARG A 181 -5.24 13.95 -21.91
C ARG A 181 -5.56 12.61 -22.56
N MET A 182 -5.91 11.60 -21.75
CA MET A 182 -6.29 10.28 -22.27
C MET A 182 -7.56 10.35 -23.10
N ASP A 183 -8.58 11.08 -22.62
CA ASP A 183 -9.85 11.27 -23.34
C ASP A 183 -9.68 12.04 -24.66
N ALA A 184 -8.68 12.92 -24.75
CA ALA A 184 -8.38 13.68 -25.99
C ALA A 184 -7.63 12.85 -27.05
N LEU A 185 -7.13 11.65 -26.68
CA LEU A 185 -6.41 10.75 -27.58
C LEU A 185 -7.33 9.67 -28.20
N HIS A 186 -8.58 9.60 -27.76
CA HIS A 186 -9.62 8.66 -28.25
C HIS A 186 -10.75 9.42 -28.92
#